data_d708d9c36fbff2007209bd6d68db85b4
#
_entry.id   d708d9c36fbff2007209bd6d68db85b4
#
_cell.length_a   1.000
_cell.length_b   1.000
_cell.length_c   1.000
_cell.angle_alpha   90.00
_cell.angle_beta   90.00
_cell.angle_gamma   90.00
#
_symmetry.space_group_name_H-M   'P 1'
#
loop_
_entity.id
_entity.type
_entity.pdbx_description
1 polymer ?
#
loop_
_entity_poly.entity_id
_entity_poly.type
_entity_poly.pdbx_seq_one_letter_code
_entity_poly.pdbx_strand_id
1 'polypeptide(L)'
;LSLESAVGSSLVFDQPADQLYQHQFNAIAKPGDLLLAFAPLGTEKAVLNTISNAVNKEIQVIALTGSNNDAIQGVLAETDLEISIPANKETRILENHLFVINALCELVDSTLFPRA
;
A
#
# COMPACT_ATOMS: atom_id res chain seq x y z
N LEU A 1 -7.24 -0.64 -6.88
CA LEU A 1 -7.21 -2.07 -6.72
C LEU A 1 -7.09 -2.47 -5.26
N SER A 2 -8.02 -3.27 -4.78
CA SER A 2 -7.98 -3.80 -3.42
C SER A 2 -7.56 -5.27 -3.44
N LEU A 3 -6.60 -5.64 -2.59
CA LEU A 3 -6.14 -7.01 -2.46
C LEU A 3 -6.84 -7.74 -1.32
N GLU A 4 -7.75 -7.09 -0.63
CA GLU A 4 -8.58 -7.70 0.39
C GLU A 4 -9.91 -8.10 -0.21
N SER A 5 -9.99 -9.19 -0.85
CA SER A 5 -11.22 -9.58 -1.49
C SER A 5 -11.63 -10.98 -1.10
N ALA A 6 -12.78 -11.41 -1.61
CA ALA A 6 -13.28 -12.75 -1.39
C ALA A 6 -12.32 -13.85 -1.88
N VAL A 7 -11.42 -13.55 -2.79
CA VAL A 7 -10.43 -14.51 -3.26
C VAL A 7 -9.47 -14.92 -2.16
N GLY A 8 -9.18 -14.01 -1.23
CA GLY A 8 -8.27 -14.27 -0.13
C GLY A 8 -8.64 -15.47 0.70
N SER A 9 -9.93 -15.66 0.98
CA SER A 9 -10.35 -16.77 1.86
C SER A 9 -10.13 -18.14 1.23
N SER A 10 -10.16 -18.26 -0.09
CA SER A 10 -9.92 -19.56 -0.74
C SER A 10 -8.44 -19.88 -0.87
N LEU A 11 -7.57 -18.88 -0.91
CA LEU A 11 -6.14 -19.08 -1.06
C LEU A 11 -5.41 -19.32 0.26
N VAL A 12 -6.02 -18.96 1.37
CA VAL A 12 -5.38 -19.03 2.69
C VAL A 12 -4.98 -20.43 3.11
N PHE A 13 -5.66 -21.45 2.60
CA PHE A 13 -5.35 -22.85 2.89
C PHE A 13 -4.18 -23.39 2.09
N ASP A 14 -3.86 -22.76 0.95
CA ASP A 14 -2.83 -23.26 0.03
C ASP A 14 -1.52 -22.50 0.17
N GLN A 15 -1.55 -21.29 0.76
CA GLN A 15 -0.38 -20.42 0.83
C GLN A 15 -0.29 -19.70 2.16
N PRO A 16 0.94 -19.38 2.63
CA PRO A 16 1.11 -18.50 3.77
C PRO A 16 0.43 -17.14 3.54
N ALA A 17 -0.13 -16.58 4.62
CA ALA A 17 -0.88 -15.32 4.53
C ALA A 17 -0.03 -14.16 3.98
N ASP A 18 1.29 -14.17 4.25
CA ASP A 18 2.19 -13.13 3.75
C ASP A 18 2.45 -13.23 2.24
N GLN A 19 2.15 -14.37 1.61
CA GLN A 19 2.27 -14.56 0.17
C GLN A 19 0.94 -14.37 -0.57
N LEU A 20 -0.16 -14.30 0.17
CA LEU A 20 -1.49 -14.19 -0.43
C LEU A 20 -1.64 -12.92 -1.28
N TYR A 21 -1.30 -11.77 -0.72
CA TYR A 21 -1.38 -10.50 -1.44
C TYR A 21 -0.41 -10.44 -2.61
N GLN A 22 0.77 -11.02 -2.45
CA GLN A 22 1.75 -11.10 -3.52
C GLN A 22 1.19 -11.88 -4.71
N HIS A 23 0.50 -12.98 -4.43
CA HIS A 23 -0.09 -13.82 -5.46
C HIS A 23 -1.17 -13.08 -6.23
N GLN A 24 -2.08 -12.42 -5.51
CA GLN A 24 -3.13 -11.60 -6.13
C GLN A 24 -2.52 -10.46 -6.94
N PHE A 25 -1.52 -9.78 -6.39
CA PHE A 25 -0.85 -8.68 -7.05
C PHE A 25 -0.24 -9.11 -8.38
N ASN A 26 0.47 -10.25 -8.38
CA ASN A 26 1.10 -10.78 -9.60
C ASN A 26 0.08 -11.12 -10.68
N ALA A 27 -1.12 -11.52 -10.29
CA ALA A 27 -2.16 -11.92 -11.24
C ALA A 27 -2.80 -10.72 -11.95
N ILE A 28 -2.89 -9.55 -11.30
CA ILE A 28 -3.70 -8.44 -11.81
C ILE A 28 -2.96 -7.13 -12.00
N ALA A 29 -1.79 -6.95 -11.40
CA ALA A 29 -1.03 -5.71 -11.53
C ALA A 29 -0.33 -5.62 -12.88
N LYS A 30 -0.35 -4.43 -13.47
CA LYS A 30 0.24 -4.14 -14.79
C LYS A 30 1.18 -2.96 -14.71
N PRO A 31 2.19 -2.88 -15.58
CA PRO A 31 3.02 -1.67 -15.69
C PRO A 31 2.13 -0.43 -15.90
N GLY A 32 2.45 0.64 -15.21
CA GLY A 32 1.65 1.86 -15.24
C GLY A 32 0.59 1.94 -14.13
N ASP A 33 0.33 0.84 -13.43
CA ASP A 33 -0.51 0.88 -12.25
C ASP A 33 0.20 1.59 -11.10
N LEU A 34 -0.57 2.02 -10.10
CA LEU A 34 -0.08 2.63 -8.88
C LEU A 34 -0.49 1.76 -7.70
N LEU A 35 0.48 1.40 -6.87
CA LEU A 35 0.20 0.66 -5.64
C LEU A 35 0.11 1.64 -4.47
N LEU A 36 -1.02 1.61 -3.77
CA LEU A 36 -1.20 2.33 -2.53
C LEU A 36 -1.11 1.33 -1.39
N ALA A 37 -0.07 1.41 -0.58
CA ALA A 37 0.23 0.42 0.44
C ALA A 37 0.09 1.02 1.84
N PHE A 38 -0.58 0.29 2.74
CA PHE A 38 -0.79 0.69 4.12
C PHE A 38 0.02 -0.22 5.02
N ALA A 39 0.95 0.34 5.75
CA ALA A 39 1.79 -0.39 6.69
C ALA A 39 1.91 0.37 8.00
N PRO A 40 0.84 0.45 8.80
CA PRO A 40 0.84 1.26 10.02
C PRO A 40 1.85 0.80 11.06
N LEU A 41 2.11 -0.50 11.16
CA LEU A 41 3.09 -1.04 12.11
C LEU A 41 4.48 -1.19 11.52
N GLY A 42 4.61 -1.19 10.19
CA GLY A 42 5.89 -1.30 9.49
C GLY A 42 6.46 -2.72 9.44
N THR A 43 5.76 -3.70 9.99
CA THR A 43 6.22 -5.10 10.06
C THR A 43 5.32 -6.06 9.30
N GLU A 44 4.38 -5.55 8.56
CA GLU A 44 3.43 -6.36 7.79
C GLU A 44 4.15 -7.03 6.61
N LYS A 45 4.47 -8.29 6.74
CA LYS A 45 5.22 -9.04 5.73
C LYS A 45 4.53 -9.07 4.38
N ALA A 46 3.21 -9.24 4.39
CA ALA A 46 2.43 -9.26 3.15
C ALA A 46 2.57 -7.95 2.38
N VAL A 47 2.54 -6.83 3.09
CA VAL A 47 2.70 -5.51 2.47
C VAL A 47 4.12 -5.32 1.96
N LEU A 48 5.12 -5.69 2.76
CA LEU A 48 6.54 -5.59 2.36
C LEU A 48 6.81 -6.39 1.09
N ASN A 49 6.29 -7.61 1.01
CA ASN A 49 6.47 -8.48 -0.16
C ASN A 49 5.78 -7.89 -1.40
N THR A 50 4.59 -7.34 -1.22
CA THR A 50 3.84 -6.71 -2.32
C THR A 50 4.57 -5.48 -2.84
N ILE A 51 5.12 -4.65 -1.95
CA ILE A 51 5.91 -3.47 -2.34
C ILE A 51 7.16 -3.91 -3.13
N SER A 52 7.89 -4.91 -2.64
CA SER A 52 9.07 -5.43 -3.35
C SER A 52 8.72 -5.90 -4.76
N ASN A 53 7.59 -6.59 -4.90
CA ASN A 53 7.10 -7.01 -6.21
C ASN A 53 6.77 -5.84 -7.12
N ALA A 54 6.12 -4.83 -6.58
CA ALA A 54 5.77 -3.62 -7.35
C ALA A 54 7.03 -2.92 -7.85
N VAL A 55 8.03 -2.79 -6.99
CA VAL A 55 9.32 -2.18 -7.37
C VAL A 55 9.97 -2.97 -8.50
N ASN A 56 9.98 -4.29 -8.40
CA ASN A 56 10.58 -5.15 -9.45
C ASN A 56 9.82 -5.06 -10.78
N LYS A 57 8.54 -4.76 -10.74
CA LYS A 57 7.70 -4.59 -11.94
C LYS A 57 7.64 -3.15 -12.43
N GLU A 58 8.40 -2.27 -11.81
CA GLU A 58 8.40 -0.83 -12.13
C GLU A 58 7.03 -0.18 -11.95
N ILE A 59 6.27 -0.66 -10.97
CA ILE A 59 5.01 -0.08 -10.57
C ILE A 59 5.30 0.92 -9.44
N GLN A 60 4.82 2.15 -9.58
CA GLN A 60 5.05 3.17 -8.58
C GLN A 60 4.27 2.88 -7.31
N VAL A 61 4.88 3.14 -6.16
CA VAL A 61 4.30 2.88 -4.85
C VAL A 61 4.14 4.18 -4.08
N ILE A 62 2.99 4.33 -3.42
CA ILE A 62 2.79 5.31 -2.36
C ILE A 62 2.52 4.51 -1.09
N ALA A 63 3.43 4.60 -0.12
CA ALA A 63 3.31 3.86 1.13
C ALA A 63 2.87 4.80 2.26
N LEU A 64 1.87 4.37 3.03
CA LEU A 64 1.40 5.07 4.21
C LEU A 64 1.83 4.29 5.45
N THR A 65 2.65 4.92 6.29
CA THR A 65 3.34 4.24 7.39
C THR A 65 3.11 4.97 8.72
N GLY A 66 3.69 4.44 9.77
CA GLY A 66 3.79 5.07 11.09
C GLY A 66 5.25 5.36 11.43
N SER A 67 5.52 5.57 12.72
CA SER A 67 6.88 5.87 13.18
C SER A 67 7.87 4.74 12.91
N ASN A 68 7.42 3.49 12.94
CA ASN A 68 8.27 2.33 12.66
C ASN A 68 8.22 2.00 11.18
N ASN A 69 9.04 2.68 10.39
CA ASN A 69 8.98 2.59 8.94
C ASN A 69 10.28 2.15 8.25
N ASP A 70 11.28 1.72 9.01
CA ASP A 70 12.59 1.39 8.44
C ASP A 70 12.52 0.28 7.40
N ALA A 71 11.76 -0.78 7.68
CA ALA A 71 11.62 -1.90 6.74
C ALA A 71 10.92 -1.47 5.45
N ILE A 72 9.94 -0.59 5.54
CA ILE A 72 9.24 -0.05 4.36
C ILE A 72 10.21 0.80 3.53
N GLN A 73 10.95 1.68 4.17
CA GLN A 73 11.94 2.50 3.48
C GLN A 73 12.99 1.65 2.76
N GLY A 74 13.34 0.52 3.36
CA GLY A 74 14.33 -0.40 2.79
C GLY A 74 13.88 -1.08 1.50
N VAL A 75 12.58 -1.17 1.24
CA VAL A 75 12.05 -1.84 0.03
C VAL A 75 11.54 -0.86 -1.03
N LEU A 76 11.31 0.39 -0.68
CA LEU A 76 10.85 1.40 -1.65
C LEU A 76 11.97 1.80 -2.61
N ALA A 77 11.59 2.11 -3.85
CA ALA A 77 12.50 2.69 -4.83
C ALA A 77 12.62 4.22 -4.62
N GLU A 78 13.65 4.83 -5.20
CA GLU A 78 13.87 6.27 -5.06
C GLU A 78 12.72 7.12 -5.59
N THR A 79 12.01 6.62 -6.58
CA THR A 79 10.89 7.32 -7.21
C THR A 79 9.57 7.11 -6.48
N ASP A 80 9.55 6.22 -5.48
CA ASP A 80 8.35 5.95 -4.70
C ASP A 80 8.17 7.02 -3.62
N LEU A 81 6.95 7.14 -3.13
CA LEU A 81 6.60 8.11 -2.10
C LEU A 81 6.21 7.40 -0.80
N GLU A 82 6.53 8.02 0.30
CA GLU A 82 6.10 7.59 1.61
C GLU A 82 5.45 8.74 2.35
N ILE A 83 4.29 8.46 2.98
CA ILE A 83 3.64 9.38 3.89
C ILE A 83 3.65 8.73 5.26
N SER A 84 4.51 9.21 6.14
CA SER A 84 4.67 8.67 7.48
C SER A 84 3.90 9.50 8.50
N ILE A 85 3.12 8.82 9.32
CA ILE A 85 2.42 9.44 10.45
C ILE A 85 3.29 9.28 11.69
N PRO A 86 3.69 10.36 12.36
CA PRO A 86 4.61 10.29 13.49
C PRO A 86 3.90 9.83 14.77
N ALA A 87 3.41 8.60 14.77
CA ALA A 87 2.71 7.97 15.88
C ALA A 87 3.06 6.49 15.96
N ASN A 88 2.93 5.91 17.15
CA ASN A 88 3.23 4.50 17.41
C ASN A 88 1.97 3.68 17.57
N LYS A 89 0.87 4.31 17.92
CA LYS A 89 -0.38 3.61 18.21
C LYS A 89 -1.13 3.36 16.91
N GLU A 90 -1.42 2.09 16.63
CA GLU A 90 -2.02 1.68 15.36
C GLU A 90 -3.32 2.42 15.05
N THR A 91 -4.20 2.59 16.04
CA THR A 91 -5.47 3.28 15.82
C THR A 91 -5.28 4.73 15.38
N ARG A 92 -4.30 5.41 15.96
CA ARG A 92 -3.95 6.79 15.58
C ARG A 92 -3.40 6.87 14.16
N ILE A 93 -2.55 5.92 13.82
CA ILE A 93 -1.95 5.85 12.49
C ILE A 93 -3.04 5.61 11.46
N LEU A 94 -3.94 4.67 11.70
CA LEU A 94 -5.02 4.35 10.78
C LEU A 94 -6.00 5.50 10.59
N GLU A 95 -6.34 6.23 11.66
CA GLU A 95 -7.18 7.44 11.55
C GLU A 95 -6.55 8.47 10.63
N ASN A 96 -5.25 8.69 10.76
CA ASN A 96 -4.54 9.66 9.94
C ASN A 96 -4.35 9.15 8.51
N HIS A 97 -4.16 7.84 8.31
CA HIS A 97 -4.14 7.26 6.97
C HIS A 97 -5.46 7.49 6.25
N LEU A 98 -6.57 7.30 6.94
CA LEU A 98 -7.90 7.55 6.36
C LEU A 98 -8.07 9.02 5.97
N PHE A 99 -7.63 9.94 6.82
CA PHE A 99 -7.64 11.37 6.51
C PHE A 99 -6.82 11.67 5.23
N VAL A 100 -5.61 11.13 5.15
CA VAL A 100 -4.72 11.34 4.00
C VAL A 100 -5.36 10.79 2.72
N ILE A 101 -5.94 9.59 2.78
CA ILE A 101 -6.60 8.98 1.63
C ILE A 101 -7.76 9.83 1.14
N ASN A 102 -8.59 10.35 2.05
CA ASN A 102 -9.69 11.22 1.68
C ASN A 102 -9.19 12.50 1.00
N ALA A 103 -8.10 13.08 1.53
CA ALA A 103 -7.49 14.27 0.95
C ALA A 103 -6.93 13.99 -0.45
N LEU A 104 -6.26 12.84 -0.63
CA LEU A 104 -5.73 12.44 -1.94
C LEU A 104 -6.85 12.21 -2.95
N CYS A 105 -7.95 11.59 -2.53
CA CYS A 105 -9.11 11.38 -3.42
C CYS A 105 -9.71 12.70 -3.86
N GLU A 106 -9.84 13.66 -2.94
CA GLU A 106 -10.34 15.00 -3.29
C GLU A 106 -9.40 15.71 -4.26
N LEU A 107 -8.09 15.58 -4.04
CA LEU A 107 -7.10 16.21 -4.90
C LEU A 107 -7.15 15.63 -6.32
N VAL A 108 -7.26 14.31 -6.44
CA VAL A 108 -7.39 13.64 -7.73
C VAL A 108 -8.67 14.09 -8.43
N ASP A 109 -9.78 14.12 -7.70
CA ASP A 109 -11.08 14.54 -8.25
C ASP A 109 -11.01 15.97 -8.78
N SER A 110 -10.46 16.91 -8.02
CA SER A 110 -10.37 18.29 -8.45
C SER A 110 -9.34 18.50 -9.57
N THR A 111 -8.34 17.62 -9.69
CA THR A 111 -7.38 17.67 -10.80
C THR A 111 -7.99 17.16 -12.10
N LEU A 112 -8.73 16.04 -12.03
CA LEU A 112 -9.36 15.43 -13.19
C LEU A 112 -10.66 16.14 -13.61
N PHE A 113 -11.38 16.70 -12.65
CA PHE A 113 -12.66 17.35 -12.86
C PHE A 113 -12.67 18.73 -12.20
N PRO A 114 -11.89 19.69 -12.73
CA PRO A 114 -11.80 21.02 -12.10
C PRO A 114 -13.15 21.69 -12.03
N ARG A 115 -13.45 22.29 -10.89
CA ARG A 115 -14.66 23.10 -10.70
C ARG A 115 -14.30 24.57 -10.85
N ALA A 116 -15.16 25.26 -11.57
CA ALA A 116 -14.99 26.70 -11.75
C ALA A 116 -15.18 27.46 -10.45
#